data_2af585dfd0c56079ebbb3a7f182ca230
#
_entry.id   2af585dfd0c56079ebbb3a7f182ca230
#
_cell.length_a   1.000
_cell.length_b   1.000
_cell.length_c   1.000
_cell.angle_alpha   90.00
_cell.angle_beta   90.00
_cell.angle_gamma   90.00
#
_symmetry.space_group_name_H-M   'P 1'
#
loop_
_entity.id
_entity.type
_entity.pdbx_description
1 polymer ?
#
loop_
_entity_poly.entity_id
_entity_poly.type
_entity_poly.pdbx_seq_one_letter_code
_entity_poly.pdbx_strand_id
1 'polypeptide(L)'
;MQKSKTYCIFAAQYFPHLGGVERYTYNLAKQLIQDGNKVIIVTSNVYHLKNHELVNGIPVYRIPCYNLLEGRYPVIKFNKEFWRIHRKLKSKKIDMVIVNTRFYLHSLYGMLFARQKKAKCITLDHGTSHLSVHNRFWDTVGEIFEHAFTKIDYLFCKEYYGVSKACNRWLGHFHIKAKGVLYNSIDLEEVEEIKDKVTTSYKKEYNIPEDTVVITFTGRLLKEKGLPSLLNVMDRLNEDGIKVCLFIAGDGDMQQEIEERKTDYIIPVGRLDFEHIVALLKESDIFCLPSFSEGFSTSILEASACGCYIITTARGGAKELLINEDYGCIIPNNQEDILYKALREVIADPDRREKGIELTYEMIQNHFTWKIVAKQVERICEEK
;
A
#
# COMPACT_ATOMS: atom_id res chain seq x y z
N MET A 1 31.89 8.86 -6.35
CA MET A 1 30.53 8.95 -6.92
C MET A 1 30.10 7.56 -7.34
N GLN A 2 29.01 7.06 -6.79
CA GLN A 2 28.44 5.75 -7.17
C GLN A 2 27.95 5.82 -8.61
N LYS A 3 28.24 4.79 -9.42
CA LYS A 3 27.86 4.80 -10.85
C LYS A 3 26.34 4.63 -10.97
N SER A 4 25.66 5.57 -11.63
CA SER A 4 24.21 5.48 -11.90
C SER A 4 23.81 4.12 -12.49
N LYS A 5 22.86 3.46 -11.88
CA LYS A 5 22.28 2.18 -12.30
C LYS A 5 20.96 2.41 -13.04
N THR A 6 20.54 1.42 -13.80
CA THR A 6 19.25 1.43 -14.49
C THR A 6 18.37 0.28 -13.99
N TYR A 7 17.29 0.63 -13.34
CA TYR A 7 16.29 -0.28 -12.83
C TYR A 7 15.12 -0.40 -13.81
N CYS A 8 14.64 -1.63 -14.02
CA CYS A 8 13.45 -1.88 -14.81
C CYS A 8 12.40 -2.55 -13.93
N ILE A 9 11.31 -1.85 -13.62
CA ILE A 9 10.27 -2.33 -12.71
C ILE A 9 9.09 -2.85 -13.54
N PHE A 10 8.77 -4.13 -13.37
CA PHE A 10 7.61 -4.77 -13.99
C PHE A 10 6.46 -4.81 -12.98
N ALA A 11 5.35 -4.16 -13.32
CA ALA A 11 4.12 -4.16 -12.53
C ALA A 11 2.94 -4.46 -13.47
N ALA A 12 2.12 -5.46 -13.14
CA ALA A 12 1.02 -5.89 -14.00
C ALA A 12 0.04 -4.75 -14.30
N GLN A 13 -0.17 -3.86 -13.34
CA GLN A 13 -0.94 -2.61 -13.49
C GLN A 13 -0.09 -1.41 -13.03
N TYR A 14 -0.45 -0.24 -13.55
CA TYR A 14 0.16 1.05 -13.20
C TYR A 14 -0.79 2.19 -13.55
N PHE A 15 -0.43 3.44 -13.17
CA PHE A 15 -1.28 4.60 -13.43
C PHE A 15 -1.90 4.62 -14.83
N PRO A 16 -3.22 4.98 -14.92
CA PRO A 16 -4.08 5.63 -13.92
C PRO A 16 -4.71 4.70 -12.88
N HIS A 17 -4.48 3.37 -12.91
CA HIS A 17 -4.91 2.50 -11.83
C HIS A 17 -4.17 2.85 -10.55
N LEU A 18 -4.93 3.04 -9.45
CA LEU A 18 -4.40 3.43 -8.15
C LEU A 18 -4.69 2.34 -7.11
N GLY A 19 -3.65 1.57 -6.78
CA GLY A 19 -3.67 0.59 -5.71
C GLY A 19 -2.35 0.62 -4.92
N GLY A 20 -2.18 -0.27 -3.97
CA GLY A 20 -0.98 -0.33 -3.14
C GLY A 20 0.29 -0.66 -3.92
N VAL A 21 0.21 -1.57 -4.90
CA VAL A 21 1.34 -1.98 -5.75
C VAL A 21 1.80 -0.84 -6.65
N GLU A 22 0.86 -0.10 -7.23
CA GLU A 22 1.14 1.01 -8.14
C GLU A 22 1.77 2.18 -7.39
N ARG A 23 1.27 2.50 -6.19
CA ARG A 23 1.87 3.52 -5.30
C ARG A 23 3.26 3.11 -4.85
N TYR A 24 3.45 1.86 -4.45
CA TYR A 24 4.77 1.32 -4.12
C TYR A 24 5.75 1.47 -5.29
N THR A 25 5.32 1.02 -6.48
CA THR A 25 6.12 1.11 -7.71
C THR A 25 6.52 2.54 -8.03
N TYR A 26 5.59 3.48 -7.92
CA TYR A 26 5.85 4.90 -8.17
C TYR A 26 6.83 5.50 -7.16
N ASN A 27 6.59 5.30 -5.87
CA ASN A 27 7.40 5.91 -4.82
C ASN A 27 8.83 5.35 -4.79
N LEU A 28 8.99 4.03 -4.96
CA LEU A 28 10.31 3.44 -5.12
C LEU A 28 11.04 3.98 -6.35
N ALA A 29 10.33 4.11 -7.48
CA ALA A 29 10.91 4.67 -8.70
C ALA A 29 11.31 6.15 -8.51
N LYS A 30 10.45 6.97 -7.88
CA LYS A 30 10.71 8.36 -7.52
C LYS A 30 12.00 8.48 -6.70
N GLN A 31 12.12 7.69 -5.63
CA GLN A 31 13.28 7.73 -4.75
C GLN A 31 14.57 7.28 -5.47
N LEU A 32 14.52 6.18 -6.21
CA LEU A 32 15.70 5.73 -6.98
C LEU A 32 16.18 6.79 -8.00
N ILE A 33 15.26 7.56 -8.58
CA ILE A 33 15.60 8.68 -9.48
C ILE A 33 16.24 9.85 -8.71
N GLN A 34 15.69 10.20 -7.55
CA GLN A 34 16.26 11.21 -6.66
C GLN A 34 17.68 10.84 -6.21
N ASP A 35 17.94 9.55 -6.00
CA ASP A 35 19.29 9.02 -5.67
C ASP A 35 20.23 8.96 -6.89
N GLY A 36 19.83 9.52 -8.05
CA GLY A 36 20.66 9.66 -9.26
C GLY A 36 20.63 8.46 -10.21
N ASN A 37 19.73 7.51 -10.01
CA ASN A 37 19.56 6.35 -10.86
C ASN A 37 18.57 6.60 -12.02
N LYS A 38 18.50 5.65 -12.95
CA LYS A 38 17.52 5.62 -14.04
C LYS A 38 16.49 4.54 -13.77
N VAL A 39 15.21 4.85 -13.94
CA VAL A 39 14.13 3.90 -13.77
C VAL A 39 13.28 3.84 -15.04
N ILE A 40 12.83 2.63 -15.38
CA ILE A 40 11.88 2.35 -16.45
C ILE A 40 10.79 1.48 -15.85
N ILE A 41 9.53 1.84 -16.06
CA ILE A 41 8.39 1.02 -15.65
C ILE A 41 7.83 0.30 -16.88
N VAL A 42 7.56 -0.99 -16.74
CA VAL A 42 6.89 -1.83 -17.74
C VAL A 42 5.60 -2.35 -17.13
N THR A 43 4.47 -2.06 -17.78
CA THR A 43 3.13 -2.43 -17.28
C THR A 43 2.24 -2.94 -18.42
N SER A 44 1.09 -3.51 -18.08
CA SER A 44 0.09 -3.92 -19.08
C SER A 44 -0.79 -2.74 -19.52
N ASN A 45 -1.15 -2.69 -20.81
CA ASN A 45 -1.98 -1.62 -21.36
C ASN A 45 -3.48 -1.90 -21.19
N VAL A 46 -3.93 -1.95 -19.92
CA VAL A 46 -5.33 -2.24 -19.57
C VAL A 46 -6.28 -1.14 -20.06
N TYR A 47 -5.83 0.11 -20.05
CA TYR A 47 -6.65 1.31 -20.38
C TYR A 47 -6.48 1.81 -21.82
N HIS A 48 -5.82 1.04 -22.70
CA HIS A 48 -5.60 1.41 -24.10
C HIS A 48 -4.92 2.78 -24.30
N LEU A 49 -4.00 3.12 -23.40
CA LEU A 49 -3.21 4.35 -23.44
C LEU A 49 -2.04 4.23 -24.42
N LYS A 50 -1.23 5.31 -24.53
CA LYS A 50 0.00 5.29 -25.33
C LYS A 50 0.95 4.21 -24.82
N ASN A 51 1.53 3.42 -25.75
CA ASN A 51 2.43 2.32 -25.39
C ASN A 51 3.79 2.77 -24.82
N HIS A 52 4.10 4.05 -24.93
CA HIS A 52 5.28 4.67 -24.31
C HIS A 52 4.98 6.14 -24.04
N GLU A 53 5.15 6.55 -22.79
CA GLU A 53 4.97 7.93 -22.35
C GLU A 53 5.81 8.21 -21.09
N LEU A 54 5.89 9.48 -20.71
CA LEU A 54 6.38 9.87 -19.39
C LEU A 54 5.18 10.07 -18.46
N VAL A 55 5.19 9.38 -17.32
CA VAL A 55 4.21 9.57 -16.26
C VAL A 55 4.96 10.11 -15.06
N ASN A 56 4.66 11.34 -14.65
CA ASN A 56 5.40 12.05 -13.59
C ASN A 56 6.94 12.03 -13.80
N GLY A 57 7.38 12.21 -15.03
CA GLY A 57 8.79 12.19 -15.40
C GLY A 57 9.42 10.78 -15.55
N ILE A 58 8.71 9.72 -15.25
CA ILE A 58 9.20 8.33 -15.32
C ILE A 58 8.79 7.71 -16.67
N PRO A 59 9.75 7.13 -17.45
CA PRO A 59 9.43 6.39 -18.68
C PRO A 59 8.61 5.15 -18.40
N VAL A 60 7.41 5.10 -18.96
CA VAL A 60 6.48 3.96 -18.85
C VAL A 60 6.29 3.30 -20.20
N TYR A 61 6.45 1.98 -20.25
CA TYR A 61 6.17 1.12 -21.41
C TYR A 61 4.96 0.24 -21.12
N ARG A 62 3.90 0.36 -21.94
CA ARG A 62 2.67 -0.38 -21.76
C ARG A 62 2.59 -1.52 -22.77
N ILE A 63 2.62 -2.76 -22.25
CA ILE A 63 2.55 -4.00 -23.04
C ILE A 63 1.09 -4.26 -23.44
N PRO A 64 0.80 -4.54 -24.72
CA PRO A 64 -0.53 -4.96 -25.15
C PRO A 64 -1.02 -6.18 -24.37
N CYS A 65 -2.28 -6.15 -23.93
CA CYS A 65 -2.85 -7.24 -23.14
C CYS A 65 -4.34 -7.50 -23.48
N TYR A 66 -4.82 -8.67 -23.04
CA TYR A 66 -6.23 -8.96 -22.89
C TYR A 66 -6.64 -8.67 -21.45
N ASN A 67 -7.77 -7.99 -21.28
CA ASN A 67 -8.27 -7.61 -19.96
C ASN A 67 -9.16 -8.72 -19.41
N LEU A 68 -8.59 -9.71 -18.72
CA LEU A 68 -9.37 -10.71 -18.01
C LEU A 68 -9.78 -10.20 -16.63
N LEU A 69 -10.91 -10.67 -16.11
CA LEU A 69 -11.46 -10.30 -14.80
C LEU A 69 -11.54 -8.77 -14.64
N GLU A 70 -12.13 -8.08 -15.63
CA GLU A 70 -12.27 -6.62 -15.62
C GLU A 70 -10.92 -5.87 -15.46
N GLY A 71 -9.87 -6.44 -16.03
CA GLY A 71 -8.51 -5.88 -15.96
C GLY A 71 -7.71 -6.24 -14.70
N ARG A 72 -8.30 -6.97 -13.76
CA ARG A 72 -7.57 -7.44 -12.56
C ARG A 72 -6.48 -8.46 -12.88
N TYR A 73 -6.66 -9.22 -13.99
CA TYR A 73 -5.68 -10.18 -14.49
C TYR A 73 -5.35 -9.92 -15.97
N PRO A 74 -4.48 -8.96 -16.28
CA PRO A 74 -4.07 -8.68 -17.67
C PRO A 74 -3.16 -9.79 -18.19
N VAL A 75 -3.51 -10.32 -19.38
CA VAL A 75 -2.74 -11.35 -20.06
C VAL A 75 -2.06 -10.76 -21.30
N ILE A 76 -0.74 -10.93 -21.41
CA ILE A 76 0.07 -10.38 -22.51
C ILE A 76 -0.44 -10.84 -23.86
N LYS A 77 -0.60 -9.88 -24.79
CA LYS A 77 -0.92 -10.14 -26.19
C LYS A 77 0.35 -10.07 -27.02
N PHE A 78 0.86 -11.25 -27.46
CA PHE A 78 2.06 -11.38 -28.29
C PHE A 78 1.82 -10.99 -29.74
N ASN A 79 1.71 -9.70 -30.04
CA ASN A 79 1.48 -9.14 -31.35
C ASN A 79 2.69 -8.31 -31.85
N LYS A 80 2.58 -7.68 -33.04
CA LYS A 80 3.64 -6.83 -33.62
C LYS A 80 4.06 -5.71 -32.69
N GLU A 81 3.11 -5.16 -31.94
CA GLU A 81 3.35 -4.05 -31.00
C GLU A 81 4.15 -4.52 -29.78
N PHE A 82 3.80 -5.68 -29.21
CA PHE A 82 4.59 -6.32 -28.16
C PHE A 82 6.06 -6.46 -28.58
N TRP A 83 6.31 -7.00 -29.76
CA TRP A 83 7.68 -7.22 -30.24
C TRP A 83 8.42 -5.91 -30.54
N ARG A 84 7.69 -4.85 -30.93
CA ARG A 84 8.27 -3.50 -31.07
C ARG A 84 8.75 -2.95 -29.74
N ILE A 85 7.90 -3.03 -28.69
CA ILE A 85 8.23 -2.58 -27.33
C ILE A 85 9.38 -3.42 -26.77
N HIS A 86 9.29 -4.76 -26.89
CA HIS A 86 10.36 -5.65 -26.43
C HIS A 86 11.72 -5.30 -27.04
N ARG A 87 11.81 -5.03 -28.34
CA ARG A 87 13.05 -4.59 -28.99
C ARG A 87 13.57 -3.28 -28.44
N LYS A 88 12.70 -2.31 -28.17
CA LYS A 88 13.06 -1.04 -27.54
C LYS A 88 13.60 -1.23 -26.12
N LEU A 89 12.97 -2.07 -25.33
CA LEU A 89 13.45 -2.38 -23.97
C LEU A 89 14.80 -3.13 -24.04
N LYS A 90 14.93 -4.08 -24.96
CA LYS A 90 16.16 -4.86 -25.14
C LYS A 90 17.36 -4.02 -25.51
N SER A 91 17.21 -2.91 -26.24
CA SER A 91 18.31 -2.00 -26.60
C SER A 91 18.82 -1.18 -25.42
N LYS A 92 18.06 -1.06 -24.33
CA LYS A 92 18.46 -0.28 -23.15
C LYS A 92 19.40 -1.08 -22.26
N LYS A 93 20.34 -0.39 -21.59
CA LYS A 93 21.11 -1.00 -20.51
C LYS A 93 20.20 -1.15 -19.30
N ILE A 94 20.16 -2.34 -18.70
CA ILE A 94 19.43 -2.64 -17.48
C ILE A 94 20.39 -3.33 -16.54
N ASP A 95 20.52 -2.80 -15.34
CA ASP A 95 21.37 -3.37 -14.28
C ASP A 95 20.58 -4.29 -13.37
N MET A 96 19.29 -3.97 -13.10
CA MET A 96 18.41 -4.77 -12.26
C MET A 96 16.95 -4.73 -12.76
N VAL A 97 16.28 -5.86 -12.63
CA VAL A 97 14.84 -6.00 -12.85
C VAL A 97 14.14 -6.27 -11.51
N ILE A 98 13.11 -5.49 -11.22
CA ILE A 98 12.23 -5.68 -10.07
C ILE A 98 10.87 -6.10 -10.62
N VAL A 99 10.37 -7.25 -10.17
CA VAL A 99 9.06 -7.77 -10.58
C VAL A 99 8.12 -7.64 -9.41
N ASN A 100 7.11 -6.80 -9.56
CA ASN A 100 6.04 -6.65 -8.55
C ASN A 100 4.97 -7.71 -8.76
N THR A 101 4.70 -8.44 -7.70
CA THR A 101 3.75 -9.55 -7.62
C THR A 101 4.20 -10.78 -8.41
N ARG A 102 3.97 -11.96 -7.88
CA ARG A 102 4.16 -13.25 -8.58
C ARG A 102 2.89 -13.64 -9.37
N PHE A 103 2.89 -14.76 -10.06
CA PHE A 103 1.79 -15.45 -10.77
C PHE A 103 1.12 -14.70 -11.94
N TYR A 104 1.54 -13.50 -12.31
CA TYR A 104 1.10 -12.87 -13.54
C TYR A 104 1.99 -13.29 -14.72
N LEU A 105 1.38 -13.45 -15.92
CA LEU A 105 2.18 -13.65 -17.13
C LEU A 105 3.14 -12.47 -17.38
N HIS A 106 2.75 -11.28 -16.94
CA HIS A 106 3.58 -10.08 -16.96
C HIS A 106 4.82 -10.22 -16.08
N SER A 107 4.68 -10.84 -14.92
CA SER A 107 5.78 -11.11 -13.98
C SER A 107 6.77 -12.11 -14.56
N LEU A 108 6.27 -13.22 -15.10
CA LEU A 108 7.10 -14.19 -15.81
C LEU A 108 7.87 -13.55 -16.98
N TYR A 109 7.21 -12.69 -17.75
CA TYR A 109 7.89 -11.94 -18.82
C TYR A 109 9.02 -11.06 -18.27
N GLY A 110 8.82 -10.37 -17.16
CA GLY A 110 9.86 -9.59 -16.48
C GLY A 110 11.07 -10.44 -16.06
N MET A 111 10.84 -11.62 -15.49
CA MET A 111 11.91 -12.55 -15.10
C MET A 111 12.68 -13.09 -16.30
N LEU A 112 11.98 -13.49 -17.36
CA LEU A 112 12.59 -13.92 -18.64
C LEU A 112 13.39 -12.79 -19.30
N PHE A 113 12.87 -11.56 -19.25
CA PHE A 113 13.57 -10.38 -19.73
C PHE A 113 14.85 -10.11 -18.93
N ALA A 114 14.82 -10.23 -17.60
CA ALA A 114 16.01 -10.11 -16.75
C ALA A 114 17.09 -11.13 -17.13
N ARG A 115 16.70 -12.40 -17.33
CA ARG A 115 17.60 -13.45 -17.79
C ARG A 115 18.22 -13.14 -19.15
N GLN A 116 17.42 -12.64 -20.11
CA GLN A 116 17.90 -12.24 -21.43
C GLN A 116 18.90 -11.08 -21.35
N LYS A 117 18.68 -10.14 -20.42
CA LYS A 117 19.56 -8.99 -20.16
C LYS A 117 20.77 -9.33 -19.31
N LYS A 118 20.84 -10.52 -18.72
CA LYS A 118 21.80 -10.93 -17.69
C LYS A 118 21.82 -9.92 -16.53
N ALA A 119 20.65 -9.32 -16.24
CA ALA A 119 20.44 -8.40 -15.15
C ALA A 119 20.04 -9.15 -13.88
N LYS A 120 20.40 -8.62 -12.71
CA LYS A 120 19.86 -9.14 -11.44
C LYS A 120 18.33 -9.04 -11.43
N CYS A 121 17.66 -10.03 -10.88
CA CYS A 121 16.20 -10.06 -10.83
C CYS A 121 15.74 -10.36 -9.40
N ILE A 122 14.86 -9.52 -8.89
CA ILE A 122 14.13 -9.80 -7.66
C ILE A 122 12.63 -9.79 -7.92
N THR A 123 11.88 -10.56 -7.13
CA THR A 123 10.43 -10.54 -7.09
C THR A 123 9.98 -9.99 -5.75
N LEU A 124 9.10 -8.99 -5.79
CA LEU A 124 8.53 -8.34 -4.63
C LEU A 124 7.05 -8.75 -4.50
N ASP A 125 6.71 -9.37 -3.38
CA ASP A 125 5.35 -9.81 -3.11
C ASP A 125 4.62 -8.84 -2.17
N HIS A 126 3.36 -8.55 -2.51
CA HIS A 126 2.52 -7.58 -1.81
C HIS A 126 1.33 -8.22 -1.09
N GLY A 127 1.08 -9.50 -1.32
CA GLY A 127 -0.09 -10.22 -0.81
C GLY A 127 0.18 -10.98 0.48
N THR A 128 -0.90 -11.26 1.21
CA THR A 128 -0.93 -12.13 2.41
C THR A 128 -2.03 -13.18 2.32
N SER A 129 -2.69 -13.30 1.16
CA SER A 129 -3.76 -14.26 0.87
C SER A 129 -3.84 -14.53 -0.62
N HIS A 130 -4.56 -15.57 -1.02
CA HIS A 130 -4.91 -15.80 -2.43
C HIS A 130 -5.83 -14.71 -2.98
N LEU A 131 -5.77 -14.50 -4.31
CA LEU A 131 -6.73 -13.65 -4.99
C LEU A 131 -8.11 -14.31 -4.96
N SER A 132 -9.11 -13.62 -4.41
CA SER A 132 -10.49 -14.11 -4.37
C SER A 132 -11.38 -13.32 -5.34
N VAL A 133 -12.29 -14.02 -6.01
CA VAL A 133 -13.38 -13.46 -6.82
C VAL A 133 -14.74 -13.69 -6.15
N HIS A 134 -14.74 -14.06 -4.85
CA HIS A 134 -15.93 -14.35 -4.05
C HIS A 134 -16.81 -15.51 -4.60
N ASN A 135 -16.18 -16.46 -5.30
CA ASN A 135 -16.81 -17.67 -5.80
C ASN A 135 -15.95 -18.88 -5.48
N ARG A 136 -16.39 -19.76 -4.62
CA ARG A 136 -15.61 -20.91 -4.08
C ARG A 136 -14.98 -21.78 -5.18
N PHE A 137 -15.69 -22.04 -6.28
CA PHE A 137 -15.15 -22.84 -7.38
C PHE A 137 -13.99 -22.12 -8.08
N TRP A 138 -14.21 -20.86 -8.46
CA TRP A 138 -13.20 -20.06 -9.14
C TRP A 138 -12.03 -19.69 -8.21
N ASP A 139 -12.26 -19.53 -6.93
CA ASP A 139 -11.22 -19.30 -5.94
C ASP A 139 -10.30 -20.53 -5.84
N THR A 140 -10.88 -21.78 -5.77
CA THR A 140 -10.05 -23.00 -5.75
C THR A 140 -9.26 -23.18 -7.05
N VAL A 141 -9.86 -22.90 -8.22
CA VAL A 141 -9.15 -22.94 -9.51
C VAL A 141 -8.03 -21.91 -9.52
N GLY A 142 -8.29 -20.70 -9.02
CA GLY A 142 -7.32 -19.62 -8.89
C GLY A 142 -6.14 -20.00 -7.99
N GLU A 143 -6.39 -20.63 -6.85
CA GLU A 143 -5.35 -21.14 -5.93
C GLU A 143 -4.43 -22.16 -6.62
N ILE A 144 -5.00 -23.15 -7.29
CA ILE A 144 -4.22 -24.17 -8.04
C ILE A 144 -3.35 -23.49 -9.11
N PHE A 145 -3.94 -22.56 -9.85
CA PHE A 145 -3.23 -21.78 -10.88
C PHE A 145 -2.09 -20.97 -10.26
N GLU A 146 -2.35 -20.26 -9.15
CA GLU A 146 -1.37 -19.46 -8.44
C GLU A 146 -0.19 -20.30 -7.96
N HIS A 147 -0.45 -21.49 -7.38
CA HIS A 147 0.60 -22.43 -7.00
C HIS A 147 1.44 -22.93 -8.18
N ALA A 148 0.78 -23.33 -9.27
CA ALA A 148 1.48 -23.83 -10.45
C ALA A 148 2.33 -22.73 -11.10
N PHE A 149 1.76 -21.53 -11.25
CA PHE A 149 2.44 -20.40 -11.87
C PHE A 149 3.60 -19.88 -11.01
N THR A 150 3.43 -19.82 -9.69
CA THR A 150 4.49 -19.44 -8.75
C THR A 150 5.67 -20.41 -8.80
N LYS A 151 5.43 -21.72 -8.98
CA LYS A 151 6.50 -22.70 -9.20
C LYS A 151 7.28 -22.42 -10.49
N ILE A 152 6.58 -22.04 -11.57
CA ILE A 152 7.21 -21.66 -12.84
C ILE A 152 8.05 -20.40 -12.63
N ASP A 153 7.51 -19.35 -12.02
CA ASP A 153 8.21 -18.11 -11.70
C ASP A 153 9.50 -18.38 -10.91
N TYR A 154 9.43 -19.30 -9.92
CA TYR A 154 10.56 -19.68 -9.09
C TYR A 154 11.69 -20.37 -9.87
N LEU A 155 11.46 -20.92 -11.06
CA LEU A 155 12.52 -21.44 -11.93
C LEU A 155 13.37 -20.31 -12.55
N PHE A 156 12.81 -19.12 -12.70
CA PHE A 156 13.44 -17.99 -13.38
C PHE A 156 13.95 -16.90 -12.43
N CYS A 157 13.32 -16.74 -11.26
CA CYS A 157 13.78 -15.85 -10.20
C CYS A 157 13.78 -16.59 -8.86
N LYS A 158 14.91 -16.53 -8.13
CA LYS A 158 15.08 -17.16 -6.81
C LYS A 158 15.10 -16.17 -5.66
N GLU A 159 15.17 -14.89 -5.96
CA GLU A 159 15.29 -13.83 -4.97
C GLU A 159 13.94 -13.15 -4.76
N TYR A 160 13.25 -13.58 -3.71
CA TYR A 160 11.94 -13.07 -3.32
C TYR A 160 12.05 -12.22 -2.06
N TYR A 161 11.32 -11.12 -2.06
CA TYR A 161 11.16 -10.19 -0.95
C TYR A 161 9.67 -9.91 -0.75
N GLY A 162 9.24 -9.73 0.47
CA GLY A 162 7.89 -9.23 0.76
C GLY A 162 7.91 -7.78 1.19
N VAL A 163 6.80 -7.09 1.07
CA VAL A 163 6.63 -5.72 1.60
C VAL A 163 6.37 -5.70 3.11
N SER A 164 6.34 -6.87 3.74
CA SER A 164 6.23 -7.08 5.19
C SER A 164 6.70 -8.48 5.56
N LYS A 165 7.01 -8.72 6.85
CA LYS A 165 7.26 -10.07 7.37
C LYS A 165 6.03 -10.97 7.20
N ALA A 166 4.81 -10.39 7.21
CA ALA A 166 3.58 -11.14 6.92
C ALA A 166 3.58 -11.65 5.47
N CYS A 167 3.96 -10.82 4.49
CA CYS A 167 4.14 -11.27 3.11
C CYS A 167 5.21 -12.35 2.98
N ASN A 168 6.32 -12.24 3.73
CA ASN A 168 7.35 -13.28 3.74
C ASN A 168 6.83 -14.63 4.30
N ARG A 169 6.00 -14.60 5.36
CA ARG A 169 5.33 -15.80 5.86
C ARG A 169 4.39 -16.40 4.80
N TRP A 170 3.67 -15.54 4.08
CA TRP A 170 2.80 -15.95 2.97
C TRP A 170 3.59 -16.61 1.82
N LEU A 171 4.77 -16.10 1.46
CA LEU A 171 5.67 -16.75 0.50
C LEU A 171 6.06 -18.16 0.97
N GLY A 172 6.17 -18.40 2.27
CA GLY A 172 6.40 -19.73 2.86
C GLY A 172 5.32 -20.77 2.50
N HIS A 173 4.05 -20.33 2.29
CA HIS A 173 2.97 -21.18 1.79
C HIS A 173 3.28 -21.79 0.41
N PHE A 174 4.05 -21.09 -0.42
CA PHE A 174 4.54 -21.55 -1.73
C PHE A 174 5.91 -22.23 -1.66
N HIS A 175 6.41 -22.57 -0.45
CA HIS A 175 7.76 -23.11 -0.20
C HIS A 175 8.89 -22.17 -0.66
N ILE A 176 8.63 -20.86 -0.70
CA ILE A 176 9.61 -19.83 -1.04
C ILE A 176 10.16 -19.22 0.25
N LYS A 177 11.47 -19.33 0.46
CA LYS A 177 12.16 -18.63 1.53
C LYS A 177 12.54 -17.23 1.03
N ALA A 178 11.84 -16.20 1.52
CA ALA A 178 12.17 -14.83 1.21
C ALA A 178 13.57 -14.44 1.69
N LYS A 179 14.27 -13.58 0.93
CA LYS A 179 15.61 -13.10 1.23
C LYS A 179 15.62 -11.97 2.26
N GLY A 180 14.52 -11.22 2.35
CA GLY A 180 14.37 -10.07 3.25
C GLY A 180 13.02 -9.38 3.07
N VAL A 181 12.91 -8.21 3.66
CA VAL A 181 11.73 -7.35 3.54
C VAL A 181 12.16 -6.04 2.88
N LEU A 182 11.43 -5.63 1.85
CA LEU A 182 11.48 -4.30 1.27
C LEU A 182 10.17 -3.61 1.61
N TYR A 183 10.12 -2.98 2.77
CA TYR A 183 8.89 -2.49 3.38
C TYR A 183 8.10 -1.54 2.47
N ASN A 184 6.78 -1.62 2.57
CA ASN A 184 5.96 -0.49 2.17
C ASN A 184 6.33 0.70 3.06
N SER A 185 6.42 1.89 2.49
CA SER A 185 7.08 3.03 3.13
C SER A 185 6.37 4.33 2.79
N ILE A 186 6.80 5.41 3.42
CA ILE A 186 6.29 6.76 3.19
C ILE A 186 7.42 7.73 2.84
N ASP A 187 7.11 8.77 2.11
CA ASP A 187 7.97 9.94 1.89
C ASP A 187 7.73 10.93 3.04
N LEU A 188 8.53 10.82 4.09
CA LEU A 188 8.35 11.63 5.28
C LEU A 188 8.66 13.10 5.03
N GLU A 189 9.63 13.40 4.14
CA GLU A 189 9.97 14.77 3.76
C GLU A 189 8.78 15.45 3.05
N GLU A 190 8.10 14.72 2.14
CA GLU A 190 6.89 15.21 1.47
C GLU A 190 5.73 15.46 2.46
N VAL A 191 5.55 14.55 3.44
CA VAL A 191 4.51 14.73 4.48
C VAL A 191 4.77 16.00 5.30
N GLU A 192 6.00 16.21 5.78
CA GLU A 192 6.36 17.39 6.58
C GLU A 192 6.20 18.69 5.74
N GLU A 193 6.65 18.68 4.48
CA GLU A 193 6.43 19.82 3.59
C GLU A 193 4.95 20.17 3.40
N ILE A 194 4.09 19.18 3.28
CA ILE A 194 2.64 19.40 3.15
C ILE A 194 2.08 19.91 4.48
N LYS A 195 2.45 19.31 5.61
CA LYS A 195 2.00 19.77 6.95
C LYS A 195 2.31 21.23 7.22
N ASP A 196 3.46 21.72 6.73
CA ASP A 196 3.89 23.12 6.90
C ASP A 196 3.12 24.10 5.98
N LYS A 197 2.72 23.64 4.80
CA LYS A 197 2.10 24.50 3.76
C LYS A 197 0.59 24.46 3.76
N VAL A 198 -0.02 23.35 4.18
CA VAL A 198 -1.48 23.17 4.09
C VAL A 198 -2.22 24.09 5.05
N THR A 199 -3.20 24.82 4.48
CA THR A 199 -4.07 25.75 5.22
C THR A 199 -5.49 25.23 5.43
N THR A 200 -5.83 24.12 4.78
CA THR A 200 -7.12 23.46 4.93
C THR A 200 -7.28 22.94 6.35
N SER A 201 -8.40 23.21 6.98
CA SER A 201 -8.76 22.74 8.31
C SER A 201 -10.14 22.10 8.27
N TYR A 202 -10.20 20.80 8.45
CA TYR A 202 -11.45 20.04 8.52
C TYR A 202 -12.20 20.30 9.82
N LYS A 203 -11.50 20.51 10.94
CA LYS A 203 -12.13 20.92 12.21
C LYS A 203 -12.93 22.22 12.04
N LYS A 204 -12.36 23.22 11.35
CA LYS A 204 -13.06 24.50 11.09
C LYS A 204 -14.19 24.35 10.09
N GLU A 205 -13.97 23.62 9.00
CA GLU A 205 -14.98 23.41 7.94
C GLU A 205 -16.25 22.75 8.47
N TYR A 206 -16.08 21.76 9.37
CA TYR A 206 -17.18 21.01 9.95
C TYR A 206 -17.59 21.49 11.35
N ASN A 207 -17.06 22.64 11.83
CA ASN A 207 -17.35 23.23 13.14
C ASN A 207 -17.14 22.27 14.32
N ILE A 208 -16.05 21.45 14.28
CA ILE A 208 -15.73 20.51 15.35
C ILE A 208 -15.16 21.26 16.56
N PRO A 209 -15.75 21.10 17.76
CA PRO A 209 -15.23 21.73 18.98
C PRO A 209 -13.80 21.27 19.30
N GLU A 210 -13.01 22.16 19.89
CA GLU A 210 -11.58 21.88 20.22
C GLU A 210 -11.41 20.72 21.22
N ASP A 211 -12.39 20.49 22.10
CA ASP A 211 -12.37 19.42 23.10
C ASP A 211 -12.90 18.07 22.57
N THR A 212 -13.18 17.98 21.27
CA THR A 212 -13.64 16.76 20.60
C THR A 212 -12.44 15.94 20.11
N VAL A 213 -12.37 14.68 20.49
CA VAL A 213 -11.36 13.74 19.97
C VAL A 213 -11.70 13.34 18.55
N VAL A 214 -10.79 13.61 17.63
CA VAL A 214 -10.97 13.30 16.19
C VAL A 214 -10.41 11.93 15.88
N ILE A 215 -11.30 11.05 15.42
CA ILE A 215 -10.97 9.74 14.88
C ILE A 215 -11.03 9.81 13.36
N THR A 216 -10.06 9.23 12.67
CA THR A 216 -10.05 9.24 11.20
C THR A 216 -9.85 7.85 10.64
N PHE A 217 -10.56 7.55 9.58
CA PHE A 217 -10.38 6.41 8.70
C PHE A 217 -10.06 6.90 7.30
N THR A 218 -9.00 6.34 6.68
CA THR A 218 -8.71 6.58 5.26
C THR A 218 -8.51 5.27 4.51
N GLY A 219 -9.10 5.16 3.31
CA GLY A 219 -8.93 3.97 2.47
C GLY A 219 -10.14 3.64 1.61
N ARG A 220 -10.12 2.46 0.98
CA ARG A 220 -11.29 1.98 0.23
C ARG A 220 -12.45 1.69 1.18
N LEU A 221 -13.63 2.16 0.83
CA LEU A 221 -14.84 1.99 1.65
C LEU A 221 -15.46 0.60 1.39
N LEU A 222 -14.85 -0.42 2.01
CA LEU A 222 -15.22 -1.82 1.86
C LEU A 222 -15.52 -2.45 3.25
N LYS A 223 -16.41 -3.43 3.29
CA LYS A 223 -16.77 -4.14 4.55
C LYS A 223 -15.56 -4.79 5.22
N GLU A 224 -14.64 -5.34 4.43
CA GLU A 224 -13.41 -5.95 4.95
C GLU A 224 -12.45 -4.97 5.61
N LYS A 225 -12.66 -3.66 5.46
CA LYS A 225 -11.91 -2.63 6.20
C LYS A 225 -12.44 -2.38 7.60
N GLY A 226 -13.53 -3.06 7.99
CA GLY A 226 -14.11 -2.99 9.34
C GLY A 226 -14.97 -1.75 9.58
N LEU A 227 -15.36 -1.05 8.52
CA LEU A 227 -16.22 0.15 8.62
C LEU A 227 -17.56 -0.10 9.32
N PRO A 228 -18.30 -1.21 9.06
CA PRO A 228 -19.57 -1.43 9.77
C PRO A 228 -19.42 -1.42 11.28
N SER A 229 -18.42 -2.12 11.82
CA SER A 229 -18.15 -2.15 13.27
C SER A 229 -17.73 -0.77 13.80
N LEU A 230 -16.91 -0.04 13.02
CA LEU A 230 -16.47 1.31 13.42
C LEU A 230 -17.65 2.28 13.51
N LEU A 231 -18.56 2.26 12.53
CA LEU A 231 -19.77 3.10 12.53
C LEU A 231 -20.66 2.80 13.74
N ASN A 232 -20.92 1.50 14.04
CA ASN A 232 -21.76 1.13 15.19
C ASN A 232 -21.09 1.53 16.52
N VAL A 233 -19.77 1.44 16.60
CA VAL A 233 -19.04 1.86 17.81
C VAL A 233 -19.08 3.38 17.98
N MET A 234 -19.05 4.16 16.89
CA MET A 234 -19.19 5.61 16.98
C MET A 234 -20.56 6.03 17.53
N ASP A 235 -21.64 5.40 17.08
CA ASP A 235 -22.98 5.64 17.64
C ASP A 235 -23.00 5.37 19.15
N ARG A 236 -22.44 4.24 19.58
CA ARG A 236 -22.38 3.87 21.00
C ARG A 236 -21.54 4.84 21.83
N LEU A 237 -20.40 5.33 21.32
CA LEU A 237 -19.58 6.32 22.01
C LEU A 237 -20.32 7.64 22.17
N ASN A 238 -21.08 8.04 21.15
CA ASN A 238 -21.90 9.26 21.19
C ASN A 238 -23.09 9.10 22.17
N GLU A 239 -23.76 7.95 22.19
CA GLU A 239 -24.82 7.61 23.17
C GLU A 239 -24.31 7.67 24.61
N ASP A 240 -23.07 7.26 24.87
CA ASP A 240 -22.39 7.36 26.15
C ASP A 240 -21.93 8.80 26.51
N GLY A 241 -22.20 9.78 25.65
CA GLY A 241 -21.85 11.19 25.84
C GLY A 241 -20.37 11.51 25.69
N ILE A 242 -19.58 10.63 25.02
CA ILE A 242 -18.17 10.86 24.76
C ILE A 242 -18.02 11.79 23.55
N LYS A 243 -17.30 12.91 23.74
CA LYS A 243 -17.08 13.89 22.67
C LYS A 243 -16.07 13.38 21.65
N VAL A 244 -16.59 12.79 20.58
CA VAL A 244 -15.81 12.22 19.48
C VAL A 244 -16.44 12.57 18.14
N CYS A 245 -15.63 12.66 17.10
CA CYS A 245 -16.09 12.62 15.73
C CYS A 245 -15.23 11.69 14.88
N LEU A 246 -15.82 11.11 13.84
CA LEU A 246 -15.17 10.23 12.88
C LEU A 246 -15.19 10.86 11.49
N PHE A 247 -14.02 11.19 10.96
CA PHE A 247 -13.87 11.50 9.55
C PHE A 247 -13.58 10.22 8.73
N ILE A 248 -14.28 10.07 7.60
CA ILE A 248 -14.13 8.93 6.69
C ILE A 248 -13.75 9.46 5.32
N ALA A 249 -12.50 9.21 4.91
CA ALA A 249 -11.99 9.59 3.61
C ALA A 249 -11.79 8.36 2.71
N GLY A 250 -12.38 8.38 1.51
CA GLY A 250 -12.23 7.32 0.52
C GLY A 250 -13.41 7.18 -0.42
N ASP A 251 -13.37 6.11 -1.20
CA ASP A 251 -14.43 5.65 -2.10
C ASP A 251 -14.57 4.13 -2.04
N GLY A 252 -15.71 3.59 -2.44
CA GLY A 252 -15.96 2.14 -2.49
C GLY A 252 -17.42 1.76 -2.28
N ASP A 253 -17.66 0.44 -2.18
CA ASP A 253 -19.01 -0.16 -2.17
C ASP A 253 -19.89 0.30 -0.99
N MET A 254 -19.26 0.75 0.11
CA MET A 254 -19.98 1.24 1.30
C MET A 254 -20.29 2.75 1.25
N GLN A 255 -19.96 3.45 0.18
CA GLN A 255 -20.12 4.91 0.12
C GLN A 255 -21.56 5.34 0.41
N GLN A 256 -22.55 4.68 -0.20
CA GLN A 256 -23.97 5.00 0.01
C GLN A 256 -24.39 4.75 1.46
N GLU A 257 -24.02 3.59 2.04
CA GLU A 257 -24.32 3.23 3.43
C GLU A 257 -23.74 4.25 4.42
N ILE A 258 -22.51 4.74 4.16
CA ILE A 258 -21.84 5.73 5.01
C ILE A 258 -22.51 7.11 4.89
N GLU A 259 -22.92 7.53 3.68
CA GLU A 259 -23.65 8.78 3.48
C GLU A 259 -25.02 8.77 4.17
N GLU A 260 -25.74 7.64 4.16
CA GLU A 260 -27.02 7.44 4.87
C GLU A 260 -26.85 7.50 6.41
N ARG A 261 -25.65 7.21 6.93
CA ARG A 261 -25.29 7.27 8.35
C ARG A 261 -24.58 8.57 8.76
N LYS A 262 -24.53 9.57 7.89
CA LYS A 262 -23.93 10.88 8.16
C LYS A 262 -24.67 11.57 9.33
N THR A 263 -23.87 12.05 10.27
CA THR A 263 -24.32 12.84 11.44
C THR A 263 -23.34 14.01 11.66
N ASP A 264 -23.43 14.72 12.77
CA ASP A 264 -22.46 15.71 13.22
C ASP A 264 -21.17 15.06 13.80
N TYR A 265 -21.21 13.76 14.12
CA TYR A 265 -20.07 12.99 14.61
C TYR A 265 -19.61 11.84 13.67
N ILE A 266 -20.31 11.56 12.58
CA ILE A 266 -19.88 10.67 11.47
C ILE A 266 -19.87 11.50 10.19
N ILE A 267 -18.68 11.82 9.70
CA ILE A 267 -18.45 12.83 8.67
C ILE A 267 -17.72 12.19 7.47
N PRO A 268 -18.46 11.74 6.45
CA PRO A 268 -17.84 11.35 5.19
C PRO A 268 -17.34 12.58 4.44
N VAL A 269 -16.06 12.56 4.04
CA VAL A 269 -15.41 13.64 3.28
C VAL A 269 -15.09 13.23 1.83
N GLY A 270 -15.53 12.04 1.42
CA GLY A 270 -15.30 11.53 0.07
C GLY A 270 -13.83 11.17 -0.21
N ARG A 271 -13.51 11.06 -1.48
CA ARG A 271 -12.15 10.76 -1.91
C ARG A 271 -11.29 12.01 -1.89
N LEU A 272 -10.17 11.97 -1.20
CA LEU A 272 -9.20 13.04 -1.07
C LEU A 272 -7.91 12.71 -1.83
N ASP A 273 -7.20 13.72 -2.32
CA ASP A 273 -5.82 13.61 -2.77
C ASP A 273 -4.86 13.56 -1.56
N PHE A 274 -3.57 13.39 -1.81
CA PHE A 274 -2.60 13.19 -0.73
C PHE A 274 -2.43 14.43 0.17
N GLU A 275 -2.50 15.63 -0.40
CA GLU A 275 -2.39 16.88 0.35
C GLU A 275 -3.56 17.03 1.34
N HIS A 276 -4.79 16.75 0.89
CA HIS A 276 -5.98 16.79 1.74
C HIS A 276 -6.02 15.63 2.76
N ILE A 277 -5.48 14.45 2.42
CA ILE A 277 -5.29 13.36 3.40
C ILE A 277 -4.36 13.81 4.52
N VAL A 278 -3.23 14.44 4.20
CA VAL A 278 -2.28 14.95 5.21
C VAL A 278 -2.93 16.06 6.05
N ALA A 279 -3.70 16.98 5.43
CA ALA A 279 -4.45 18.01 6.14
C ALA A 279 -5.44 17.43 7.16
N LEU A 280 -6.18 16.41 6.76
CA LEU A 280 -7.14 15.71 7.62
C LEU A 280 -6.43 14.98 8.78
N LEU A 281 -5.39 14.21 8.47
CA LEU A 281 -4.64 13.44 9.47
C LEU A 281 -3.88 14.32 10.45
N LYS A 282 -3.39 15.50 10.02
CA LYS A 282 -2.71 16.48 10.90
C LYS A 282 -3.63 16.97 12.05
N GLU A 283 -4.93 16.99 11.84
CA GLU A 283 -5.93 17.41 12.82
C GLU A 283 -6.58 16.23 13.56
N SER A 284 -6.11 14.99 13.32
CA SER A 284 -6.68 13.76 13.88
C SER A 284 -5.88 13.28 15.07
N ASP A 285 -6.59 12.92 16.15
CA ASP A 285 -5.96 12.36 17.36
C ASP A 285 -5.70 10.85 17.20
N ILE A 286 -6.66 10.14 16.57
CA ILE A 286 -6.65 8.69 16.45
C ILE A 286 -6.92 8.31 15.00
N PHE A 287 -6.10 7.41 14.47
CA PHE A 287 -6.38 6.71 13.22
C PHE A 287 -6.88 5.31 13.52
N CYS A 288 -8.06 4.96 13.03
CA CYS A 288 -8.67 3.66 13.29
C CYS A 288 -8.89 2.86 12.01
N LEU A 289 -8.18 1.71 11.87
CA LEU A 289 -8.32 0.78 10.74
C LEU A 289 -8.54 -0.65 11.25
N PRO A 290 -9.79 -1.03 11.61
CA PRO A 290 -10.11 -2.35 12.14
C PRO A 290 -10.30 -3.39 11.02
N SER A 291 -9.36 -3.50 10.09
CA SER A 291 -9.42 -4.30 8.88
C SER A 291 -9.30 -5.82 9.13
N PHE A 292 -9.98 -6.64 8.32
CA PHE A 292 -9.83 -8.09 8.32
C PHE A 292 -8.61 -8.59 7.56
N SER A 293 -8.12 -7.83 6.58
CA SER A 293 -7.02 -8.23 5.69
C SER A 293 -6.21 -7.03 5.24
N GLU A 294 -4.89 -7.11 5.39
CA GLU A 294 -3.92 -6.14 4.92
C GLU A 294 -2.62 -6.83 4.48
N GLY A 295 -1.91 -6.22 3.51
CA GLY A 295 -0.51 -6.57 3.21
C GLY A 295 0.43 -5.80 4.14
N PHE A 296 0.55 -4.50 3.90
CA PHE A 296 1.06 -3.47 4.81
C PHE A 296 0.38 -2.15 4.45
N SER A 297 -0.49 -1.67 5.31
CA SER A 297 -1.36 -0.52 5.00
C SER A 297 -0.56 0.78 4.91
N THR A 298 -0.64 1.45 3.75
CA THR A 298 -0.08 2.80 3.59
C THR A 298 -0.78 3.81 4.48
N SER A 299 -2.09 3.67 4.68
CA SER A 299 -2.87 4.60 5.52
C SER A 299 -2.38 4.62 6.97
N ILE A 300 -1.91 3.47 7.50
CA ILE A 300 -1.32 3.44 8.85
C ILE A 300 -0.01 4.21 8.87
N LEU A 301 0.84 4.08 7.83
CA LEU A 301 2.09 4.83 7.73
C LEU A 301 1.84 6.33 7.56
N GLU A 302 0.86 6.69 6.73
CA GLU A 302 0.42 8.07 6.51
C GLU A 302 -0.06 8.71 7.82
N ALA A 303 -0.92 8.01 8.57
CA ALA A 303 -1.44 8.47 9.84
C ALA A 303 -0.35 8.62 10.92
N SER A 304 0.55 7.63 11.02
CA SER A 304 1.68 7.70 11.96
C SER A 304 2.64 8.86 11.64
N ALA A 305 2.91 9.11 10.35
CA ALA A 305 3.72 10.24 9.91
C ALA A 305 3.06 11.60 10.18
N CYS A 306 1.71 11.64 10.19
CA CYS A 306 0.95 12.85 10.50
C CYS A 306 0.73 13.07 12.01
N GLY A 307 1.10 12.13 12.87
CA GLY A 307 0.97 12.27 14.31
C GLY A 307 -0.35 11.75 14.88
N CYS A 308 -0.96 10.72 14.25
CA CYS A 308 -2.12 10.04 14.79
C CYS A 308 -1.72 8.83 15.65
N TYR A 309 -2.41 8.62 16.77
CA TYR A 309 -2.32 7.36 17.49
C TYR A 309 -3.04 6.24 16.72
N ILE A 310 -2.43 5.08 16.60
CA ILE A 310 -2.95 4.01 15.72
C ILE A 310 -3.74 2.98 16.50
N ILE A 311 -4.99 2.72 16.07
CA ILE A 311 -5.80 1.56 16.48
C ILE A 311 -6.05 0.70 15.24
N THR A 312 -5.60 -0.56 15.26
CA THR A 312 -5.77 -1.47 14.11
C THR A 312 -5.82 -2.93 14.57
N THR A 313 -6.09 -3.84 13.64
CA THR A 313 -6.02 -5.29 13.87
C THR A 313 -4.62 -5.84 13.58
N ALA A 314 -4.33 -7.04 14.10
CA ALA A 314 -3.06 -7.75 13.87
C ALA A 314 -2.94 -8.31 12.44
N ARG A 315 -3.18 -7.48 11.41
CA ARG A 315 -3.13 -7.87 9.99
C ARG A 315 -1.95 -7.26 9.27
N GLY A 316 -1.42 -7.99 8.28
CA GLY A 316 -0.28 -7.52 7.48
C GLY A 316 0.92 -7.13 8.34
N GLY A 317 1.49 -5.98 8.01
CA GLY A 317 2.66 -5.41 8.71
C GLY A 317 2.35 -4.62 9.98
N ALA A 318 1.12 -4.59 10.50
CA ALA A 318 0.76 -3.78 11.66
C ALA A 318 1.68 -4.02 12.87
N LYS A 319 2.00 -5.30 13.19
CA LYS A 319 2.93 -5.67 14.28
C LYS A 319 4.40 -5.33 14.02
N GLU A 320 4.71 -4.83 12.84
CA GLU A 320 6.08 -4.45 12.47
C GLU A 320 6.32 -2.96 12.74
N LEU A 321 5.25 -2.16 12.71
CA LEU A 321 5.22 -0.78 13.14
C LEU A 321 4.90 -0.67 14.64
N LEU A 322 3.82 -1.34 15.09
CA LEU A 322 3.36 -1.34 16.47
C LEU A 322 3.91 -2.59 17.18
N ILE A 323 5.15 -2.51 17.65
CA ILE A 323 5.89 -3.68 18.18
C ILE A 323 5.40 -4.15 19.55
N ASN A 324 4.78 -3.26 20.31
CA ASN A 324 4.12 -3.55 21.60
C ASN A 324 3.02 -2.51 21.89
N GLU A 325 2.37 -2.58 23.05
CA GLU A 325 1.26 -1.73 23.45
C GLU A 325 1.62 -0.24 23.67
N ASP A 326 2.90 0.10 23.81
CA ASP A 326 3.36 1.49 23.92
C ASP A 326 3.26 2.21 22.57
N TYR A 327 3.41 1.51 21.45
CA TYR A 327 3.41 2.10 20.10
C TYR A 327 2.02 2.35 19.52
N GLY A 328 0.99 1.69 20.04
CA GLY A 328 -0.37 1.78 19.54
C GLY A 328 -1.24 0.64 20.03
N CYS A 329 -2.47 0.60 19.59
CA CYS A 329 -3.43 -0.42 20.00
C CYS A 329 -3.70 -1.44 18.89
N ILE A 330 -3.26 -2.69 19.08
CA ILE A 330 -3.59 -3.80 18.19
C ILE A 330 -4.70 -4.63 18.80
N ILE A 331 -5.90 -4.53 18.22
CA ILE A 331 -7.04 -5.35 18.64
C ILE A 331 -7.01 -6.73 17.96
N PRO A 332 -7.46 -7.82 18.64
CA PRO A 332 -7.42 -9.17 18.09
C PRO A 332 -8.34 -9.34 16.86
N ASN A 333 -9.47 -8.66 16.85
CA ASN A 333 -10.45 -8.61 15.76
C ASN A 333 -11.26 -7.32 15.88
N ASN A 334 -12.19 -7.10 14.94
CA ASN A 334 -13.04 -5.91 14.89
C ASN A 334 -14.45 -6.13 15.47
N GLN A 335 -14.64 -7.05 16.40
CA GLN A 335 -15.89 -7.15 17.13
C GLN A 335 -16.18 -5.84 17.87
N GLU A 336 -17.42 -5.40 17.85
CA GLU A 336 -17.82 -4.06 18.33
C GLU A 336 -17.42 -3.82 19.80
N ASP A 337 -17.63 -4.79 20.68
CA ASP A 337 -17.27 -4.66 22.10
C ASP A 337 -15.74 -4.49 22.31
N ILE A 338 -14.94 -5.18 21.49
CA ILE A 338 -13.48 -5.09 21.55
C ILE A 338 -13.02 -3.72 21.05
N LEU A 339 -13.56 -3.29 19.90
CA LEU A 339 -13.24 -2.00 19.30
C LEU A 339 -13.70 -0.84 20.18
N TYR A 340 -14.92 -0.93 20.73
CA TYR A 340 -15.46 0.06 21.65
C TYR A 340 -14.56 0.22 22.89
N LYS A 341 -14.21 -0.90 23.53
CA LYS A 341 -13.32 -0.89 24.70
C LYS A 341 -11.98 -0.23 24.37
N ALA A 342 -11.37 -0.62 23.26
CA ALA A 342 -10.09 -0.07 22.81
C ALA A 342 -10.15 1.44 22.55
N LEU A 343 -11.19 1.90 21.82
CA LEU A 343 -11.39 3.33 21.55
C LEU A 343 -11.63 4.09 22.85
N ARG A 344 -12.51 3.61 23.73
CA ARG A 344 -12.80 4.26 25.00
C ARG A 344 -11.55 4.43 25.90
N GLU A 345 -10.72 3.40 26.02
CA GLU A 345 -9.48 3.42 26.80
C GLU A 345 -8.50 4.44 26.21
N VAL A 346 -8.32 4.44 24.88
CA VAL A 346 -7.38 5.35 24.21
C VAL A 346 -7.88 6.79 24.21
N ILE A 347 -9.18 7.05 24.09
CA ILE A 347 -9.77 8.39 24.19
C ILE A 347 -9.54 8.98 25.59
N ALA A 348 -9.66 8.17 26.64
CA ALA A 348 -9.50 8.59 28.01
C ALA A 348 -8.05 8.82 28.46
N ASP A 349 -7.06 8.42 27.65
CA ASP A 349 -5.64 8.44 28.01
C ASP A 349 -4.79 9.23 26.96
N PRO A 350 -4.76 10.57 27.05
CA PRO A 350 -3.97 11.40 26.14
C PRO A 350 -2.46 11.14 26.26
N ASP A 351 -1.93 10.84 27.46
CA ASP A 351 -0.49 10.60 27.67
C ASP A 351 -0.05 9.33 26.91
N ARG A 352 -0.90 8.30 26.93
CA ARG A 352 -0.70 7.08 26.12
C ARG A 352 -0.68 7.38 24.63
N ARG A 353 -1.58 8.28 24.16
CA ARG A 353 -1.60 8.68 22.74
C ARG A 353 -0.31 9.40 22.36
N GLU A 354 0.12 10.40 23.14
CA GLU A 354 1.34 11.18 22.87
C GLU A 354 2.57 10.28 22.80
N LYS A 355 2.76 9.41 23.79
CA LYS A 355 3.86 8.43 23.82
C LYS A 355 3.83 7.51 22.58
N GLY A 356 2.66 6.98 22.21
CA GLY A 356 2.53 6.08 21.07
C GLY A 356 2.82 6.77 19.74
N ILE A 357 2.42 8.03 19.60
CA ILE A 357 2.71 8.87 18.44
C ILE A 357 4.21 9.08 18.27
N GLU A 358 4.92 9.46 19.33
CA GLU A 358 6.38 9.65 19.30
C GLU A 358 7.11 8.38 18.88
N LEU A 359 6.78 7.25 19.50
CA LEU A 359 7.41 5.97 19.23
C LEU A 359 7.13 5.47 17.78
N THR A 360 5.91 5.64 17.28
CA THR A 360 5.59 5.23 15.89
C THR A 360 6.23 6.15 14.87
N TYR A 361 6.34 7.45 15.17
CA TYR A 361 7.05 8.40 14.31
C TYR A 361 8.53 8.05 14.20
N GLU A 362 9.19 7.74 15.32
CA GLU A 362 10.58 7.25 15.34
C GLU A 362 10.75 5.96 14.52
N MET A 363 9.81 5.02 14.64
CA MET A 363 9.80 3.80 13.82
C MET A 363 9.69 4.11 12.33
N ILE A 364 8.84 5.08 11.93
CA ILE A 364 8.75 5.51 10.54
C ILE A 364 10.10 6.04 10.05
N GLN A 365 10.71 6.95 10.78
CA GLN A 365 12.00 7.55 10.42
C GLN A 365 13.10 6.50 10.22
N ASN A 366 13.16 5.50 11.10
CA ASN A 366 14.25 4.53 11.15
C ASN A 366 14.05 3.32 10.22
N HIS A 367 12.79 3.01 9.80
CA HIS A 367 12.52 1.74 9.12
C HIS A 367 11.58 1.84 7.89
N PHE A 368 10.72 2.85 7.80
CA PHE A 368 9.61 2.87 6.84
C PHE A 368 9.63 4.09 5.92
N THR A 369 10.81 4.53 5.49
CA THR A 369 10.97 5.59 4.48
C THR A 369 11.44 5.04 3.15
N TRP A 370 11.02 5.65 2.05
CA TRP A 370 11.46 5.26 0.70
C TRP A 370 12.97 5.36 0.52
N LYS A 371 13.62 6.29 1.21
CA LYS A 371 15.09 6.45 1.25
C LYS A 371 15.80 5.20 1.78
N ILE A 372 15.24 4.55 2.80
CA ILE A 372 15.77 3.29 3.36
C ILE A 372 15.59 2.15 2.37
N VAL A 373 14.37 2.02 1.81
CA VAL A 373 14.04 0.93 0.86
C VAL A 373 14.85 1.06 -0.43
N ALA A 374 14.99 2.27 -0.98
CA ALA A 374 15.81 2.49 -2.18
C ALA A 374 17.27 2.10 -1.93
N LYS A 375 17.85 2.48 -0.79
CA LYS A 375 19.22 2.05 -0.41
C LYS A 375 19.34 0.53 -0.27
N GLN A 376 18.33 -0.14 0.24
CA GLN A 376 18.34 -1.62 0.30
C GLN A 376 18.31 -2.21 -1.12
N VAL A 377 17.47 -1.68 -2.02
CA VAL A 377 17.40 -2.10 -3.43
C VAL A 377 18.74 -1.86 -4.13
N GLU A 378 19.42 -0.74 -3.89
CA GLU A 378 20.74 -0.44 -4.43
C GLU A 378 21.80 -1.45 -3.96
N ARG A 379 21.82 -1.78 -2.67
CA ARG A 379 22.72 -2.82 -2.12
C ARG A 379 22.45 -4.18 -2.75
N ILE A 380 21.18 -4.58 -2.85
CA ILE A 380 20.79 -5.82 -3.54
C ILE A 380 21.28 -5.81 -4.99
N CYS A 381 21.20 -4.68 -5.71
CA CYS A 381 21.69 -4.58 -7.07
C CYS A 381 23.23 -4.77 -7.19
N GLU A 382 23.98 -4.47 -6.15
CA GLU A 382 25.45 -4.58 -6.09
C GLU A 382 25.95 -5.94 -5.65
N GLU A 383 25.13 -6.71 -4.93
CA GLU A 383 25.46 -8.10 -4.56
C GLU A 383 25.61 -8.95 -5.83
N LYS A 384 26.66 -9.81 -5.86
CA LYS A 384 26.96 -10.68 -7.00
C LYS A 384 26.12 -11.95 -6.99
#